data_a655c4fdaac72e8482abf74a053f231e
#
_entry.id   a655c4fdaac72e8482abf74a053f231e
#
_cell.length_a   1.000
_cell.length_b   1.000
_cell.length_c   1.000
_cell.angle_alpha   90.00
_cell.angle_beta   90.00
_cell.angle_gamma   90.00
#
_symmetry.space_group_name_H-M   'P 1'
#
loop_
_entity.id
_entity.type
_entity.pdbx_description
1 polymer ?
#
loop_
_entity_poly.entity_id
_entity_poly.type
_entity_poly.pdbx_seq_one_letter_code
_entity_poly.pdbx_strand_id
1 'polypeptide(L)'
;YGVEVIALDKYPDAPAMQVAHRSYVVSMLDGDALREIIEKEKPDYIVPEVEAIATRTLMELEEEGYHVIPTARATWLTMNREGIRRLAAEELGLPTSPYRFAETEEEFKEAVKVIGMPCVVKPIMSSSGHGQSVVREEKDIDRAWQYAQEGGRAGAGKVIVEGFVDFDYEITQLTVRHIGGTSFLEPVGHVQVDGDYRESWQPQAMSLAAKAKAREIAGKITEALGGRGIFGVELFIKGDDVIFSEVSPRPHDTGMVTMITQDLSQFALHARAVLGLPIPNIVFHGAGASRAVVVEGDSDRLSLGNLDKVLEQPDTQMRFFGKPEVHGHRRMAVLLARGLDVTEAREKTGVMMERLNVKL
;
A
#
# COMPACT_ATOMS: atom_id res chain seq x y z
N TYR A 1 -10.33 -18.53 -11.85
CA TYR A 1 -9.60 -18.80 -13.10
C TYR A 1 -9.02 -20.24 -13.14
N GLY A 2 -9.33 -21.08 -12.15
CA GLY A 2 -8.81 -22.47 -12.11
C GLY A 2 -7.30 -22.56 -11.80
N VAL A 3 -6.76 -21.56 -11.11
CA VAL A 3 -5.35 -21.49 -10.72
C VAL A 3 -5.15 -22.18 -9.37
N GLU A 4 -4.13 -22.98 -9.25
CA GLU A 4 -3.69 -23.50 -7.96
C GLU A 4 -2.96 -22.40 -7.18
N VAL A 5 -3.33 -22.21 -5.91
CA VAL A 5 -2.78 -21.16 -5.05
C VAL A 5 -2.06 -21.78 -3.86
N ILE A 6 -0.83 -21.32 -3.63
CA ILE A 6 0.00 -21.69 -2.49
C ILE A 6 0.27 -20.40 -1.71
N ALA A 7 -0.10 -20.36 -0.43
CA ALA A 7 0.04 -19.19 0.42
C ALA A 7 1.15 -19.38 1.45
N LEU A 8 1.99 -18.35 1.61
CA LEU A 8 3.04 -18.31 2.61
C LEU A 8 2.82 -17.08 3.52
N ASP A 9 2.91 -17.27 4.82
CA ASP A 9 2.89 -16.17 5.79
C ASP A 9 3.68 -16.56 7.04
N LYS A 10 4.04 -15.57 7.87
CA LYS A 10 4.83 -15.77 9.09
C LYS A 10 4.04 -16.37 10.26
N TYR A 11 2.72 -16.47 10.17
CA TYR A 11 1.82 -17.02 11.20
C TYR A 11 0.80 -17.97 10.58
N PRO A 12 0.31 -18.96 11.34
CA PRO A 12 -0.67 -19.92 10.85
C PRO A 12 -2.05 -19.26 10.64
N ASP A 13 -2.87 -19.89 9.81
CA ASP A 13 -4.25 -19.47 9.53
C ASP A 13 -4.38 -18.02 9.03
N ALA A 14 -3.33 -17.50 8.37
CA ALA A 14 -3.41 -16.23 7.68
C ALA A 14 -4.55 -16.24 6.63
N PRO A 15 -5.20 -15.10 6.36
CA PRO A 15 -6.38 -15.04 5.48
C PRO A 15 -6.23 -15.77 4.15
N ALA A 16 -5.09 -15.61 3.48
CA ALA A 16 -4.83 -16.31 2.21
C ALA A 16 -4.68 -17.83 2.38
N MET A 17 -4.14 -18.29 3.52
CA MET A 17 -3.97 -19.73 3.80
C MET A 17 -5.29 -20.46 3.92
N GLN A 18 -6.34 -19.78 4.43
CA GLN A 18 -7.66 -20.35 4.63
C GLN A 18 -8.39 -20.71 3.31
N VAL A 19 -7.95 -20.12 2.21
CA VAL A 19 -8.56 -20.33 0.87
C VAL A 19 -7.57 -20.86 -0.17
N ALA A 20 -6.30 -20.99 0.18
CA ALA A 20 -5.29 -21.57 -0.68
C ALA A 20 -5.40 -23.11 -0.75
N HIS A 21 -4.87 -23.72 -1.80
CA HIS A 21 -4.80 -25.17 -1.96
C HIS A 21 -3.76 -25.80 -1.02
N ARG A 22 -2.66 -25.08 -0.79
CA ARG A 22 -1.59 -25.43 0.18
C ARG A 22 -1.08 -24.17 0.86
N SER A 23 -0.49 -24.33 2.04
CA SER A 23 0.09 -23.21 2.78
C SER A 23 1.33 -23.63 3.56
N TYR A 24 2.19 -22.63 3.83
CA TYR A 24 3.41 -22.79 4.61
C TYR A 24 3.54 -21.63 5.59
N VAL A 25 3.87 -21.96 6.84
CA VAL A 25 4.22 -20.95 7.85
C VAL A 25 5.74 -20.79 7.82
N VAL A 26 6.19 -19.62 7.38
CA VAL A 26 7.62 -19.33 7.20
C VAL A 26 7.87 -17.83 7.34
N SER A 27 9.03 -17.46 7.88
CA SER A 27 9.44 -16.03 7.88
C SER A 27 9.67 -15.57 6.45
N MET A 28 9.00 -14.50 6.04
CA MET A 28 9.22 -13.91 4.72
C MET A 28 10.63 -13.33 4.53
N LEU A 29 11.38 -13.13 5.63
CA LEU A 29 12.77 -12.64 5.62
C LEU A 29 13.80 -13.79 5.56
N ASP A 30 13.37 -15.05 5.68
CA ASP A 30 14.21 -16.22 5.55
C ASP A 30 14.30 -16.65 4.08
N GLY A 31 15.35 -16.18 3.41
CA GLY A 31 15.55 -16.42 1.99
C GLY A 31 15.79 -17.90 1.65
N ASP A 32 16.46 -18.63 2.52
CA ASP A 32 16.75 -20.06 2.31
C ASP A 32 15.47 -20.89 2.41
N ALA A 33 14.65 -20.63 3.43
CA ALA A 33 13.36 -21.30 3.60
C ALA A 33 12.38 -20.96 2.46
N LEU A 34 12.36 -19.70 1.99
CA LEU A 34 11.56 -19.32 0.81
C LEU A 34 12.02 -20.06 -0.44
N ARG A 35 13.32 -20.12 -0.69
CA ARG A 35 13.91 -20.85 -1.83
C ARG A 35 13.52 -22.33 -1.80
N GLU A 36 13.68 -23.01 -0.66
CA GLU A 36 13.34 -24.42 -0.50
C GLU A 36 11.86 -24.69 -0.86
N ILE A 37 10.94 -23.84 -0.41
CA ILE A 37 9.52 -23.98 -0.72
C ILE A 37 9.26 -23.72 -2.21
N ILE A 38 9.85 -22.69 -2.80
CA ILE A 38 9.66 -22.36 -4.21
C ILE A 38 10.21 -23.46 -5.12
N GLU A 39 11.37 -24.01 -4.82
CA GLU A 39 11.97 -25.12 -5.57
C GLU A 39 11.16 -26.43 -5.45
N LYS A 40 10.54 -26.65 -4.29
CA LYS A 40 9.65 -27.80 -4.05
C LYS A 40 8.35 -27.67 -4.82
N GLU A 41 7.70 -26.49 -4.75
CA GLU A 41 6.38 -26.25 -5.33
C GLU A 41 6.42 -25.92 -6.83
N LYS A 42 7.54 -25.37 -7.30
CA LYS A 42 7.76 -24.97 -8.71
C LYS A 42 6.61 -24.15 -9.28
N PRO A 43 6.25 -23.02 -8.65
CA PRO A 43 5.13 -22.21 -9.11
C PRO A 43 5.43 -21.57 -10.45
N ASP A 44 4.41 -21.40 -11.30
CA ASP A 44 4.52 -20.63 -12.54
C ASP A 44 4.72 -19.13 -12.27
N TYR A 45 4.18 -18.62 -11.15
CA TYR A 45 4.28 -17.22 -10.73
C TYR A 45 4.53 -17.12 -9.23
N ILE A 46 5.39 -16.17 -8.85
CA ILE A 46 5.65 -15.76 -7.47
C ILE A 46 5.10 -14.34 -7.33
N VAL A 47 4.19 -14.12 -6.37
CA VAL A 47 3.50 -12.84 -6.20
C VAL A 47 3.76 -12.29 -4.80
N PRO A 48 4.73 -11.37 -4.63
CA PRO A 48 4.97 -10.71 -3.35
C PRO A 48 3.82 -9.78 -2.98
N GLU A 49 3.32 -9.90 -1.74
CA GLU A 49 2.23 -9.08 -1.20
C GLU A 49 2.65 -8.30 0.05
N VAL A 50 3.86 -8.52 0.54
CA VAL A 50 4.40 -7.86 1.72
C VAL A 50 5.73 -7.18 1.40
N GLU A 51 6.02 -6.06 2.06
CA GLU A 51 7.29 -5.35 1.90
C GLU A 51 8.43 -6.07 2.62
N ALA A 52 8.16 -6.69 3.79
CA ALA A 52 9.17 -7.38 4.57
C ALA A 52 9.40 -8.82 4.05
N ILE A 53 10.09 -8.92 2.92
CA ILE A 53 10.40 -10.18 2.23
C ILE A 53 11.88 -10.23 1.83
N ALA A 54 12.46 -11.42 1.70
CA ALA A 54 13.83 -11.65 1.25
C ALA A 54 13.98 -11.32 -0.25
N THR A 55 14.00 -10.03 -0.58
CA THR A 55 14.02 -9.53 -1.97
C THR A 55 15.24 -9.97 -2.75
N ARG A 56 16.39 -10.14 -2.08
CA ARG A 56 17.60 -10.65 -2.73
C ARG A 56 17.39 -12.07 -3.25
N THR A 57 16.80 -12.94 -2.45
CA THR A 57 16.46 -14.30 -2.87
C THR A 57 15.47 -14.29 -4.05
N LEU A 58 14.49 -13.39 -4.05
CA LEU A 58 13.58 -13.24 -5.18
C LEU A 58 14.28 -12.80 -6.45
N MET A 59 15.27 -11.89 -6.36
CA MET A 59 16.08 -11.46 -7.52
C MET A 59 16.91 -12.63 -8.08
N GLU A 60 17.55 -13.40 -7.22
CA GLU A 60 18.31 -14.60 -7.62
C GLU A 60 17.41 -15.64 -8.31
N LEU A 61 16.22 -15.90 -7.77
CA LEU A 61 15.24 -16.81 -8.37
C LEU A 61 14.73 -16.29 -9.73
N GLU A 62 14.54 -14.98 -9.87
CA GLU A 62 14.14 -14.36 -11.14
C GLU A 62 15.24 -14.52 -12.21
N GLU A 63 16.52 -14.39 -11.84
CA GLU A 63 17.68 -14.66 -12.71
C GLU A 63 17.77 -16.16 -13.10
N GLU A 64 17.32 -17.06 -12.23
CA GLU A 64 17.22 -18.50 -12.49
C GLU A 64 16.02 -18.91 -13.36
N GLY A 65 15.14 -17.94 -13.71
CA GLY A 65 14.01 -18.12 -14.62
C GLY A 65 12.65 -18.27 -13.97
N TYR A 66 12.51 -18.06 -12.66
CA TYR A 66 11.21 -17.95 -12.00
C TYR A 66 10.55 -16.60 -12.33
N HIS A 67 9.24 -16.58 -12.44
CA HIS A 67 8.48 -15.38 -12.74
C HIS A 67 7.98 -14.68 -11.48
N VAL A 68 8.65 -13.61 -11.05
CA VAL A 68 8.21 -12.76 -9.95
C VAL A 68 7.35 -11.61 -10.51
N ILE A 69 6.15 -11.40 -9.97
CA ILE A 69 5.18 -10.43 -10.49
C ILE A 69 4.80 -9.40 -9.40
N PRO A 70 5.02 -8.09 -9.62
CA PRO A 70 5.47 -7.47 -10.90
C PRO A 70 6.88 -7.81 -11.32
N THR A 71 7.91 -7.54 -10.51
CA THR A 71 9.30 -8.00 -10.64
C THR A 71 9.97 -8.00 -9.27
N ALA A 72 10.99 -8.84 -9.08
CA ALA A 72 11.79 -8.83 -7.86
C ALA A 72 12.46 -7.47 -7.65
N ARG A 73 12.93 -6.82 -8.74
CA ARG A 73 13.49 -5.47 -8.72
C ARG A 73 12.47 -4.43 -8.23
N ALA A 74 11.21 -4.49 -8.69
CA ALA A 74 10.16 -3.57 -8.21
C ALA A 74 9.93 -3.72 -6.70
N THR A 75 9.84 -4.96 -6.21
CA THR A 75 9.69 -5.25 -4.78
C THR A 75 10.87 -4.72 -3.98
N TRP A 76 12.10 -4.94 -4.45
CA TRP A 76 13.31 -4.47 -3.78
C TRP A 76 13.39 -2.93 -3.73
N LEU A 77 13.14 -2.24 -4.85
CA LEU A 77 13.20 -0.77 -4.91
C LEU A 77 12.15 -0.11 -4.01
N THR A 78 10.96 -0.66 -3.96
CA THR A 78 9.86 -0.06 -3.18
C THR A 78 9.98 -0.35 -1.68
N MET A 79 10.69 -1.39 -1.28
CA MET A 79 11.09 -1.59 0.11
C MET A 79 12.14 -0.58 0.58
N ASN A 80 12.97 -0.11 -0.31
CA ASN A 80 14.09 0.78 -0.03
C ASN A 80 13.73 2.22 -0.47
N ARG A 81 13.39 3.07 0.50
CA ARG A 81 13.05 4.48 0.24
C ARG A 81 14.13 5.25 -0.51
N GLU A 82 15.41 4.91 -0.31
CA GLU A 82 16.50 5.52 -1.08
C GLU A 82 16.40 5.11 -2.55
N GLY A 83 16.23 3.82 -2.83
CA GLY A 83 16.16 3.30 -4.18
C GLY A 83 15.01 3.92 -4.97
N ILE A 84 13.80 3.90 -4.41
CA ILE A 84 12.63 4.47 -5.10
C ILE A 84 12.69 5.99 -5.21
N ARG A 85 13.22 6.69 -4.21
CA ARG A 85 13.36 8.15 -4.26
C ARG A 85 14.37 8.60 -5.31
N ARG A 86 15.52 7.93 -5.42
CA ARG A 86 16.50 8.21 -6.47
C ARG A 86 15.97 7.88 -7.86
N LEU A 87 15.30 6.75 -8.03
CA LEU A 87 14.63 6.42 -9.28
C LEU A 87 13.65 7.53 -9.70
N ALA A 88 12.78 7.95 -8.80
CA ALA A 88 11.77 8.96 -9.10
C ALA A 88 12.39 10.34 -9.39
N ALA A 89 13.26 10.84 -8.50
CA ALA A 89 13.76 12.21 -8.57
C ALA A 89 14.96 12.38 -9.51
N GLU A 90 15.94 11.44 -9.45
CA GLU A 90 17.22 11.62 -10.12
C GLU A 90 17.24 10.99 -11.53
N GLU A 91 16.62 9.80 -11.69
CA GLU A 91 16.61 9.11 -12.99
C GLU A 91 15.41 9.54 -13.86
N LEU A 92 14.21 9.64 -13.29
CA LEU A 92 12.99 9.98 -14.04
C LEU A 92 12.64 11.46 -14.01
N GLY A 93 13.29 12.26 -13.18
CA GLY A 93 13.03 13.70 -13.05
C GLY A 93 11.60 14.03 -12.61
N LEU A 94 10.96 13.13 -11.83
CA LEU A 94 9.61 13.37 -11.32
C LEU A 94 9.61 14.42 -10.20
N PRO A 95 8.57 15.23 -10.09
CA PRO A 95 8.40 16.12 -8.95
C PRO A 95 8.32 15.33 -7.65
N THR A 96 9.23 15.58 -6.71
CA THR A 96 9.25 14.99 -5.37
C THR A 96 9.44 16.09 -4.34
N SER A 97 9.17 15.82 -3.05
CA SER A 97 9.65 16.68 -1.98
C SER A 97 11.18 16.77 -2.02
N PRO A 98 11.79 17.92 -1.66
CA PRO A 98 13.24 17.98 -1.46
C PRO A 98 13.64 17.00 -0.36
N TYR A 99 14.80 16.34 -0.51
CA TYR A 99 15.22 15.29 0.43
C TYR A 99 16.73 15.23 0.64
N ARG A 100 17.13 14.64 1.77
CA ARG A 100 18.51 14.27 2.10
C ARG A 100 18.51 12.92 2.81
N PHE A 101 19.56 12.12 2.56
CA PHE A 101 19.82 10.91 3.32
C PHE A 101 20.86 11.21 4.40
N ALA A 102 20.77 10.49 5.52
CA ALA A 102 21.71 10.59 6.62
C ALA A 102 21.93 9.20 7.25
N GLU A 103 23.17 8.86 7.53
CA GLU A 103 23.60 7.61 8.15
C GLU A 103 24.03 7.80 9.61
N THR A 104 24.41 9.03 9.97
CA THR A 104 24.81 9.41 11.32
C THR A 104 23.91 10.52 11.87
N GLU A 105 23.95 10.71 13.19
CA GLU A 105 23.19 11.77 13.84
C GLU A 105 23.66 13.16 13.41
N GLU A 106 24.96 13.32 13.16
CA GLU A 106 25.55 14.57 12.68
C GLU A 106 25.06 14.90 11.26
N GLU A 107 25.08 13.90 10.37
CA GLU A 107 24.53 14.06 9.01
C GLU A 107 23.03 14.35 9.04
N PHE A 108 22.29 13.71 9.96
CA PHE A 108 20.88 13.95 10.14
C PHE A 108 20.58 15.40 10.57
N LYS A 109 21.31 15.93 11.56
CA LYS A 109 21.18 17.31 12.00
C LYS A 109 21.49 18.31 10.87
N GLU A 110 22.51 18.02 10.08
CA GLU A 110 22.83 18.85 8.90
C GLU A 110 21.75 18.71 7.81
N ALA A 111 21.21 17.50 7.59
CA ALA A 111 20.09 17.28 6.64
C ALA A 111 18.85 18.07 7.03
N VAL A 112 18.46 18.07 8.31
CA VAL A 112 17.32 18.89 8.81
C VAL A 112 17.57 20.37 8.59
N LYS A 113 18.81 20.86 8.84
CA LYS A 113 19.17 22.24 8.63
C LYS A 113 19.10 22.66 7.16
N VAL A 114 19.54 21.81 6.25
CA VAL A 114 19.53 22.05 4.79
C VAL A 114 18.09 22.00 4.24
N ILE A 115 17.30 21.00 4.64
CA ILE A 115 15.91 20.86 4.20
C ILE A 115 15.02 21.93 4.80
N GLY A 116 15.29 22.34 6.05
CA GLY A 116 14.48 23.26 6.81
C GLY A 116 13.33 22.56 7.57
N MET A 117 12.68 23.34 8.44
CA MET A 117 11.54 22.87 9.23
C MET A 117 10.27 23.60 8.79
N PRO A 118 9.10 22.93 8.75
CA PRO A 118 8.93 21.52 9.11
C PRO A 118 9.49 20.55 8.07
N CYS A 119 9.97 19.38 8.54
CA CYS A 119 10.39 18.28 7.67
C CYS A 119 9.91 16.93 8.22
N VAL A 120 9.90 15.90 7.38
CA VAL A 120 9.50 14.54 7.73
C VAL A 120 10.73 13.64 7.74
N VAL A 121 10.89 12.87 8.80
CA VAL A 121 11.98 11.90 8.98
C VAL A 121 11.41 10.50 8.90
N LYS A 122 12.04 9.63 8.07
CA LYS A 122 11.60 8.25 7.91
C LYS A 122 12.83 7.32 7.88
N PRO A 123 12.79 6.14 8.52
CA PRO A 123 13.77 5.09 8.25
C PRO A 123 13.74 4.68 6.78
N ILE A 124 14.88 4.29 6.22
CA ILE A 124 14.94 3.84 4.81
C ILE A 124 14.08 2.59 4.58
N MET A 125 14.06 1.68 5.54
CA MET A 125 13.29 0.43 5.47
C MET A 125 12.23 0.39 6.58
N SER A 126 11.08 0.97 6.32
CA SER A 126 9.91 0.87 7.21
C SER A 126 8.62 0.99 6.40
N SER A 127 7.49 0.59 6.97
CA SER A 127 6.16 0.74 6.38
C SER A 127 5.15 1.17 7.44
N SER A 128 3.96 1.60 7.02
CA SER A 128 2.86 1.99 7.90
C SER A 128 3.25 3.04 8.95
N GLY A 129 4.11 4.00 8.58
CA GLY A 129 4.51 5.10 9.46
C GLY A 129 5.45 4.74 10.63
N HIS A 130 5.88 3.48 10.76
CA HIS A 130 6.79 3.08 11.84
C HIS A 130 8.12 3.83 11.75
N GLY A 131 8.52 4.49 12.85
CA GLY A 131 9.73 5.32 12.92
C GLY A 131 9.62 6.67 12.18
N GLN A 132 8.46 6.99 11.59
CA GLN A 132 8.24 8.26 10.92
C GLN A 132 7.84 9.34 11.93
N SER A 133 8.41 10.53 11.80
CA SER A 133 8.04 11.70 12.60
C SER A 133 8.17 12.99 11.82
N VAL A 134 7.47 14.02 12.30
CA VAL A 134 7.58 15.39 11.78
C VAL A 134 8.41 16.22 12.75
N VAL A 135 9.50 16.79 12.24
CA VAL A 135 10.33 17.77 12.96
C VAL A 135 9.78 19.17 12.65
N ARG A 136 9.19 19.81 13.64
CA ARG A 136 8.62 21.17 13.51
C ARG A 136 9.53 22.24 14.07
N GLU A 137 10.31 21.91 15.08
CA GLU A 137 11.20 22.80 15.80
C GLU A 137 12.45 22.05 16.30
N GLU A 138 13.49 22.77 16.66
CA GLU A 138 14.79 22.18 17.02
C GLU A 138 14.71 21.13 18.14
N LYS A 139 13.82 21.32 19.11
CA LYS A 139 13.63 20.35 20.20
C LYS A 139 13.12 18.97 19.76
N ASP A 140 12.57 18.86 18.53
CA ASP A 140 12.05 17.61 17.98
C ASP A 140 13.17 16.74 17.38
N ILE A 141 14.33 17.33 17.06
CA ILE A 141 15.40 16.71 16.26
C ILE A 141 15.89 15.41 16.90
N ASP A 142 16.35 15.49 18.16
CA ASP A 142 16.96 14.34 18.83
C ASP A 142 15.95 13.19 19.01
N ARG A 143 14.70 13.52 19.35
CA ARG A 143 13.61 12.54 19.44
C ARG A 143 13.29 11.90 18.09
N ALA A 144 13.26 12.68 17.01
CA ALA A 144 12.98 12.18 15.69
C ALA A 144 14.05 11.18 15.21
N TRP A 145 15.32 11.48 15.48
CA TRP A 145 16.42 10.56 15.21
C TRP A 145 16.28 9.25 15.97
N GLN A 146 16.07 9.31 17.29
CA GLN A 146 15.92 8.13 18.14
C GLN A 146 14.74 7.27 17.68
N TYR A 147 13.59 7.88 17.44
CA TYR A 147 12.39 7.16 16.99
C TYR A 147 12.59 6.50 15.61
N ALA A 148 13.30 7.15 14.70
CA ALA A 148 13.63 6.57 13.40
C ALA A 148 14.58 5.37 13.52
N GLN A 149 15.50 5.38 14.50
CA GLN A 149 16.39 4.23 14.74
C GLN A 149 15.65 3.03 15.36
N GLU A 150 14.62 3.25 16.17
CA GLU A 150 13.79 2.21 16.77
C GLU A 150 12.80 1.60 15.77
N GLY A 151 12.29 2.40 14.83
CA GLY A 151 11.25 2.01 13.87
C GLY A 151 11.74 1.31 12.60
N GLY A 152 13.06 1.21 12.39
CA GLY A 152 13.64 0.56 11.22
C GLY A 152 13.50 -0.96 11.24
N ARG A 153 12.87 -1.57 10.22
CA ARG A 153 12.74 -3.04 10.11
C ARG A 153 14.07 -3.77 9.93
N ALA A 154 15.08 -3.09 9.43
CA ALA A 154 16.45 -3.60 9.29
C ALA A 154 17.36 -3.24 10.48
N GLY A 155 16.79 -2.72 11.59
CA GLY A 155 17.53 -2.17 12.72
C GLY A 155 17.88 -0.70 12.55
N ALA A 156 18.72 -0.17 13.46
CA ALA A 156 19.24 1.19 13.39
C ALA A 156 20.02 1.41 12.09
N GLY A 157 19.84 2.56 11.47
CA GLY A 157 20.54 2.84 10.21
C GLY A 157 20.13 4.14 9.55
N LYS A 158 20.31 4.18 8.25
CA LYS A 158 20.06 5.32 7.38
C LYS A 158 18.62 5.81 7.42
N VAL A 159 18.45 7.12 7.42
CA VAL A 159 17.15 7.80 7.34
C VAL A 159 17.08 8.69 6.10
N ILE A 160 15.85 9.01 5.68
CA ILE A 160 15.57 10.11 4.76
C ILE A 160 14.93 11.27 5.53
N VAL A 161 15.39 12.47 5.26
CA VAL A 161 14.77 13.74 5.70
C VAL A 161 14.14 14.36 4.47
N GLU A 162 12.83 14.53 4.49
CA GLU A 162 12.04 15.09 3.39
C GLU A 162 11.41 16.42 3.79
N GLY A 163 11.43 17.41 2.90
CA GLY A 163 10.70 18.64 3.08
C GLY A 163 9.20 18.36 3.26
N PHE A 164 8.57 19.04 4.19
CA PHE A 164 7.14 18.94 4.40
C PHE A 164 6.39 19.51 3.19
N VAL A 165 5.50 18.71 2.62
CA VAL A 165 4.66 19.13 1.49
C VAL A 165 3.35 19.68 2.05
N ASP A 166 3.09 20.95 1.78
CA ASP A 166 1.80 21.58 2.07
C ASP A 166 0.84 21.28 0.90
N PHE A 167 0.09 20.20 1.01
CA PHE A 167 -0.83 19.74 -0.03
C PHE A 167 -2.30 19.97 0.33
N ASP A 168 -3.16 20.09 -0.68
CA ASP A 168 -4.60 20.22 -0.49
C ASP A 168 -5.23 18.85 -0.13
N TYR A 169 -4.79 17.79 -0.80
CA TYR A 169 -5.19 16.39 -0.55
C TYR A 169 -4.19 15.40 -1.15
N GLU A 170 -4.29 14.17 -0.68
CA GLU A 170 -3.50 13.04 -1.14
C GLU A 170 -4.37 12.06 -1.93
N ILE A 171 -3.80 11.44 -2.96
CA ILE A 171 -4.45 10.40 -3.74
C ILE A 171 -3.58 9.16 -3.88
N THR A 172 -4.24 8.05 -4.11
CA THR A 172 -3.62 6.87 -4.72
C THR A 172 -4.09 6.75 -6.18
N GLN A 173 -3.16 6.83 -7.12
CA GLN A 173 -3.41 6.51 -8.51
C GLN A 173 -3.12 5.02 -8.75
N LEU A 174 -4.17 4.20 -8.66
CA LEU A 174 -4.06 2.79 -9.01
C LEU A 174 -3.77 2.64 -10.50
N THR A 175 -2.71 1.92 -10.81
CA THR A 175 -2.17 1.76 -12.16
C THR A 175 -1.94 0.29 -12.44
N VAL A 176 -2.48 -0.24 -13.52
CA VAL A 176 -2.37 -1.65 -13.89
C VAL A 176 -1.54 -1.78 -15.17
N ARG A 177 -0.42 -2.49 -15.06
CA ARG A 177 0.39 -2.88 -16.24
C ARG A 177 -0.01 -4.29 -16.66
N HIS A 178 -0.41 -4.46 -17.89
CA HIS A 178 -0.92 -5.72 -18.42
C HIS A 178 -0.49 -5.95 -19.88
N ILE A 179 -0.83 -7.08 -20.46
CA ILE A 179 -0.41 -7.42 -21.84
C ILE A 179 -0.87 -6.42 -22.92
N GLY A 180 -1.94 -5.69 -22.68
CA GLY A 180 -2.47 -4.67 -23.59
C GLY A 180 -1.92 -3.25 -23.32
N GLY A 181 -1.01 -3.08 -22.37
CA GLY A 181 -0.43 -1.77 -22.02
C GLY A 181 -0.64 -1.39 -20.55
N THR A 182 -0.93 -0.11 -20.29
CA THR A 182 -1.14 0.42 -18.94
C THR A 182 -2.53 1.05 -18.84
N SER A 183 -3.28 0.64 -17.82
CA SER A 183 -4.61 1.20 -17.51
C SER A 183 -4.55 1.96 -16.17
N PHE A 184 -5.22 3.11 -16.12
CA PHE A 184 -5.34 3.94 -14.93
C PHE A 184 -6.78 3.91 -14.43
N LEU A 185 -6.94 3.61 -13.14
CA LEU A 185 -8.24 3.68 -12.48
C LEU A 185 -8.62 5.14 -12.18
N GLU A 186 -9.88 5.38 -11.82
CA GLU A 186 -10.25 6.68 -11.27
C GLU A 186 -9.48 6.94 -9.97
N PRO A 187 -8.99 8.17 -9.74
CA PRO A 187 -8.19 8.50 -8.57
C PRO A 187 -8.92 8.18 -7.26
N VAL A 188 -8.19 7.63 -6.31
CA VAL A 188 -8.70 7.29 -4.99
C VAL A 188 -8.22 8.34 -4.00
N GLY A 189 -9.15 9.08 -3.38
CA GLY A 189 -8.87 9.92 -2.23
C GLY A 189 -8.87 9.10 -0.95
N HIS A 190 -8.07 9.47 0.05
CA HIS A 190 -8.00 8.72 1.30
C HIS A 190 -7.65 9.58 2.50
N VAL A 191 -7.88 9.01 3.67
CA VAL A 191 -7.45 9.55 4.97
C VAL A 191 -6.60 8.49 5.65
N GLN A 192 -5.43 8.93 6.10
CA GLN A 192 -4.54 8.16 6.98
C GLN A 192 -4.48 8.85 8.34
N VAL A 193 -4.32 8.08 9.40
CA VAL A 193 -4.07 8.56 10.76
C VAL A 193 -2.81 7.86 11.25
N ASP A 194 -1.80 8.63 11.60
CA ASP A 194 -0.48 8.14 12.01
C ASP A 194 0.15 7.15 11.00
N GLY A 195 -0.07 7.40 9.70
CA GLY A 195 0.41 6.54 8.63
C GLY A 195 -0.39 5.26 8.41
N ASP A 196 -1.51 5.08 9.13
CA ASP A 196 -2.40 3.94 8.97
C ASP A 196 -3.67 4.32 8.19
N TYR A 197 -4.02 3.51 7.19
CA TYR A 197 -5.22 3.69 6.37
C TYR A 197 -6.50 3.62 7.21
N ARG A 198 -7.37 4.62 7.06
CA ARG A 198 -8.67 4.68 7.76
C ARG A 198 -9.86 4.66 6.83
N GLU A 199 -9.79 5.42 5.76
CA GLU A 199 -10.89 5.60 4.82
C GLU A 199 -10.35 5.91 3.43
N SER A 200 -11.05 5.44 2.40
CA SER A 200 -10.83 5.89 1.02
C SER A 200 -12.16 6.03 0.28
N TRP A 201 -12.12 6.79 -0.80
CA TRP A 201 -13.28 7.00 -1.67
C TRP A 201 -12.83 7.16 -3.13
N GLN A 202 -13.74 6.86 -4.03
CA GLN A 202 -13.52 6.95 -5.47
C GLN A 202 -14.80 7.42 -6.17
N PRO A 203 -14.71 8.41 -7.11
CA PRO A 203 -13.48 9.08 -7.52
C PRO A 203 -13.12 10.24 -6.59
N GLN A 204 -11.83 10.55 -6.47
CA GLN A 204 -11.41 11.83 -5.91
C GLN A 204 -11.63 12.93 -6.94
N ALA A 205 -12.36 13.98 -6.57
CA ALA A 205 -12.52 15.15 -7.40
C ALA A 205 -11.18 15.86 -7.60
N MET A 206 -10.81 16.10 -8.86
CA MET A 206 -9.56 16.75 -9.26
C MET A 206 -9.78 17.59 -10.52
N SER A 207 -8.91 18.57 -10.75
CA SER A 207 -8.84 19.23 -12.05
C SER A 207 -8.37 18.26 -13.13
N LEU A 208 -8.75 18.51 -14.37
CA LEU A 208 -8.29 17.70 -15.51
C LEU A 208 -6.78 17.76 -15.67
N ALA A 209 -6.15 18.90 -15.36
CA ALA A 209 -4.71 19.08 -15.41
C ALA A 209 -3.99 18.24 -14.36
N ALA A 210 -4.43 18.28 -13.11
CA ALA A 210 -3.86 17.46 -12.04
C ALA A 210 -4.06 15.97 -12.33
N LYS A 211 -5.23 15.55 -12.83
CA LYS A 211 -5.50 14.15 -13.20
C LYS A 211 -4.59 13.65 -14.32
N ALA A 212 -4.33 14.49 -15.33
CA ALA A 212 -3.41 14.16 -16.40
C ALA A 212 -1.97 13.99 -15.91
N LYS A 213 -1.48 14.92 -15.09
CA LYS A 213 -0.15 14.84 -14.45
C LYS A 213 -0.01 13.62 -13.54
N ALA A 214 -1.03 13.31 -12.75
CA ALA A 214 -1.05 12.14 -11.88
C ALA A 214 -0.87 10.83 -12.67
N ARG A 215 -1.59 10.68 -13.79
CA ARG A 215 -1.45 9.54 -14.70
C ARG A 215 -0.08 9.49 -15.39
N GLU A 216 0.46 10.65 -15.78
CA GLU A 216 1.80 10.73 -16.38
C GLU A 216 2.87 10.25 -15.39
N ILE A 217 2.87 10.77 -14.15
CA ILE A 217 3.81 10.37 -13.10
C ILE A 217 3.68 8.88 -12.80
N ALA A 218 2.44 8.41 -12.59
CA ALA A 218 2.16 7.00 -12.32
C ALA A 218 2.59 6.08 -13.48
N GLY A 219 2.39 6.51 -14.71
CA GLY A 219 2.87 5.79 -15.89
C GLY A 219 4.39 5.65 -15.92
N LYS A 220 5.12 6.75 -15.74
CA LYS A 220 6.59 6.77 -15.77
C LYS A 220 7.19 5.90 -14.69
N ILE A 221 6.74 6.04 -13.43
CA ILE A 221 7.31 5.27 -12.32
C ILE A 221 7.02 3.77 -12.45
N THR A 222 5.80 3.39 -12.82
CA THR A 222 5.45 1.98 -12.98
C THR A 222 6.09 1.34 -14.20
N GLU A 223 6.34 2.10 -15.27
CA GLU A 223 7.12 1.64 -16.43
C GLU A 223 8.57 1.36 -16.03
N ALA A 224 9.20 2.26 -15.28
CA ALA A 224 10.58 2.09 -14.81
C ALA A 224 10.75 0.92 -13.83
N LEU A 225 9.73 0.64 -13.01
CA LEU A 225 9.70 -0.54 -12.14
C LEU A 225 9.55 -1.84 -12.94
N GLY A 226 8.88 -1.79 -14.08
CA GLY A 226 8.71 -2.93 -14.98
C GLY A 226 7.67 -3.95 -14.52
N GLY A 227 7.59 -5.05 -15.27
CA GLY A 227 6.67 -6.14 -14.99
C GLY A 227 5.21 -5.84 -15.28
N ARG A 228 4.35 -6.81 -14.93
CA ARG A 228 2.89 -6.72 -14.99
C ARG A 228 2.33 -6.78 -13.58
N GLY A 229 1.15 -6.23 -13.36
CA GLY A 229 0.50 -6.21 -12.06
C GLY A 229 -0.13 -4.86 -11.76
N ILE A 230 -0.68 -4.73 -10.56
CA ILE A 230 -1.21 -3.46 -10.09
C ILE A 230 -0.17 -2.73 -9.22
N PHE A 231 -0.20 -1.41 -9.33
CA PHE A 231 0.64 -0.51 -8.54
C PHE A 231 -0.24 0.55 -7.89
N GLY A 232 -0.03 0.81 -6.60
CA GLY A 232 -0.60 1.95 -5.90
C GLY A 232 0.41 3.10 -5.86
N VAL A 233 0.19 4.15 -6.64
CA VAL A 233 1.07 5.32 -6.68
C VAL A 233 0.48 6.44 -5.84
N GLU A 234 1.13 6.78 -4.73
CA GLU A 234 0.71 7.84 -3.82
C GLU A 234 1.26 9.18 -4.26
N LEU A 235 0.38 10.17 -4.34
CA LEU A 235 0.67 11.50 -4.88
C LEU A 235 0.06 12.58 -4.00
N PHE A 236 0.82 13.63 -3.71
CA PHE A 236 0.31 14.86 -3.11
C PHE A 236 -0.16 15.82 -4.19
N ILE A 237 -1.30 16.45 -3.96
CA ILE A 237 -1.92 17.40 -4.90
C ILE A 237 -2.03 18.77 -4.25
N LYS A 238 -1.54 19.78 -4.96
CA LYS A 238 -1.72 21.20 -4.58
C LYS A 238 -2.16 21.98 -5.81
N GLY A 239 -3.42 22.35 -5.86
CA GLY A 239 -4.02 22.92 -7.07
C GLY A 239 -3.84 21.96 -8.27
N ASP A 240 -3.09 22.40 -9.27
CA ASP A 240 -2.72 21.58 -10.44
C ASP A 240 -1.35 20.90 -10.31
N ASP A 241 -0.62 21.14 -9.24
CA ASP A 241 0.68 20.51 -9.02
C ASP A 241 0.51 19.14 -8.39
N VAL A 242 1.31 18.18 -8.89
CA VAL A 242 1.31 16.79 -8.48
C VAL A 242 2.73 16.39 -8.10
N ILE A 243 2.88 15.89 -6.88
CA ILE A 243 4.18 15.53 -6.29
C ILE A 243 4.16 14.04 -5.97
N PHE A 244 5.15 13.30 -6.45
CA PHE A 244 5.33 11.88 -6.14
C PHE A 244 5.72 11.69 -4.67
N SER A 245 4.98 10.82 -3.98
CA SER A 245 5.25 10.42 -2.60
C SER A 245 5.86 9.03 -2.53
N GLU A 246 5.09 8.00 -2.86
CA GLU A 246 5.49 6.59 -2.74
C GLU A 246 4.81 5.72 -3.80
N VAL A 247 5.29 4.48 -3.98
CA VAL A 247 4.64 3.49 -4.84
C VAL A 247 4.74 2.09 -4.23
N SER A 248 3.64 1.35 -4.27
CA SER A 248 3.56 -0.07 -3.86
C SER A 248 3.30 -0.93 -5.09
N PRO A 249 4.14 -1.96 -5.38
CA PRO A 249 3.99 -2.83 -6.55
C PRO A 249 3.04 -4.01 -6.25
N ARG A 250 1.88 -3.72 -5.70
CA ARG A 250 0.87 -4.67 -5.23
C ARG A 250 -0.48 -3.98 -5.04
N PRO A 251 -1.57 -4.73 -4.77
CA PRO A 251 -2.81 -4.13 -4.31
C PRO A 251 -2.59 -3.21 -3.11
N HIS A 252 -3.25 -2.06 -3.12
CA HIS A 252 -3.08 -1.02 -2.11
C HIS A 252 -4.27 -0.96 -1.15
N ASP A 253 -4.05 -0.66 0.12
CA ASP A 253 -5.11 -0.59 1.13
C ASP A 253 -6.23 0.39 0.73
N THR A 254 -5.86 1.55 0.19
CA THR A 254 -6.83 2.54 -0.30
C THR A 254 -7.68 2.02 -1.46
N GLY A 255 -7.14 1.08 -2.23
CA GLY A 255 -7.83 0.46 -3.37
C GLY A 255 -8.92 -0.54 -3.01
N MET A 256 -9.17 -0.81 -1.72
CA MET A 256 -10.29 -1.66 -1.31
C MET A 256 -11.65 -1.13 -1.77
N VAL A 257 -11.78 0.18 -1.94
CA VAL A 257 -12.98 0.82 -2.50
C VAL A 257 -13.36 0.28 -3.87
N THR A 258 -12.39 -0.20 -4.66
CA THR A 258 -12.63 -0.79 -5.99
C THR A 258 -13.50 -2.05 -5.95
N MET A 259 -13.61 -2.71 -4.80
CA MET A 259 -14.50 -3.88 -4.64
C MET A 259 -15.98 -3.53 -4.78
N ILE A 260 -16.35 -2.26 -4.68
CA ILE A 260 -17.75 -1.82 -4.80
C ILE A 260 -17.97 -0.79 -5.92
N THR A 261 -16.91 -0.13 -6.38
CA THR A 261 -17.01 0.94 -7.38
C THR A 261 -16.80 0.48 -8.81
N GLN A 262 -16.31 -0.73 -9.04
CA GLN A 262 -16.01 -1.23 -10.40
C GLN A 262 -16.34 -2.73 -10.55
N ASP A 263 -16.46 -3.15 -11.80
CA ASP A 263 -16.69 -4.57 -12.15
C ASP A 263 -15.48 -5.45 -11.82
N LEU A 264 -14.27 -4.94 -12.08
CA LEU A 264 -13.01 -5.57 -11.73
C LEU A 264 -12.34 -4.81 -10.59
N SER A 265 -12.35 -5.39 -9.40
CA SER A 265 -11.62 -4.82 -8.27
C SER A 265 -10.11 -4.78 -8.55
N GLN A 266 -9.36 -4.00 -7.77
CA GLN A 266 -7.90 -3.99 -7.85
C GLN A 266 -7.29 -5.41 -7.77
N PHE A 267 -7.88 -6.30 -6.97
CA PHE A 267 -7.44 -7.68 -6.83
C PHE A 267 -7.71 -8.51 -8.10
N ALA A 268 -8.89 -8.34 -8.72
CA ALA A 268 -9.22 -9.00 -9.97
C ALA A 268 -8.34 -8.49 -11.12
N LEU A 269 -8.05 -7.19 -11.16
CA LEU A 269 -7.15 -6.58 -12.12
C LEU A 269 -5.72 -7.09 -11.95
N HIS A 270 -5.24 -7.19 -10.70
CA HIS A 270 -3.93 -7.76 -10.39
C HIS A 270 -3.84 -9.22 -10.85
N ALA A 271 -4.83 -10.05 -10.51
CA ALA A 271 -4.86 -11.44 -10.93
C ALA A 271 -4.86 -11.58 -12.47
N ARG A 272 -5.65 -10.77 -13.20
CA ARG A 272 -5.59 -10.75 -14.67
C ARG A 272 -4.22 -10.36 -15.21
N ALA A 273 -3.61 -9.32 -14.64
CA ALA A 273 -2.29 -8.88 -15.04
C ALA A 273 -1.21 -9.95 -14.79
N VAL A 274 -1.23 -10.58 -13.60
CA VAL A 274 -0.33 -11.70 -13.24
C VAL A 274 -0.44 -12.83 -14.26
N LEU A 275 -1.66 -13.26 -14.54
CA LEU A 275 -1.94 -14.40 -15.44
C LEU A 275 -1.79 -14.06 -16.95
N GLY A 276 -1.46 -12.81 -17.29
CA GLY A 276 -1.38 -12.37 -18.69
C GLY A 276 -2.74 -12.37 -19.39
N LEU A 277 -3.83 -12.22 -18.65
CA LEU A 277 -5.17 -12.12 -19.22
C LEU A 277 -5.47 -10.68 -19.68
N PRO A 278 -6.31 -10.49 -20.71
CA PRO A 278 -6.62 -9.17 -21.22
C PRO A 278 -7.48 -8.35 -20.24
N ILE A 279 -7.24 -7.04 -20.24
CA ILE A 279 -8.03 -6.04 -19.51
C ILE A 279 -8.54 -5.02 -20.57
N PRO A 280 -9.57 -5.37 -21.36
CA PRO A 280 -10.02 -4.50 -22.45
C PRO A 280 -10.76 -3.27 -21.97
N ASN A 281 -11.40 -3.36 -20.80
CA ASN A 281 -12.16 -2.29 -20.19
C ASN A 281 -12.27 -2.50 -18.68
N ILE A 282 -12.44 -1.41 -17.94
CA ILE A 282 -12.75 -1.37 -16.51
C ILE A 282 -14.00 -0.52 -16.38
N VAL A 283 -15.11 -1.16 -15.99
CA VAL A 283 -16.39 -0.47 -15.81
C VAL A 283 -16.44 0.15 -14.42
N PHE A 284 -16.60 1.46 -14.38
CA PHE A 284 -16.80 2.21 -13.15
C PHE A 284 -18.29 2.38 -12.89
N HIS A 285 -18.78 1.92 -11.73
CA HIS A 285 -20.20 1.91 -11.36
C HIS A 285 -20.68 3.18 -10.67
N GLY A 286 -19.77 4.08 -10.33
CA GLY A 286 -20.08 5.33 -9.64
C GLY A 286 -19.40 5.46 -8.28
N ALA A 287 -19.77 6.52 -7.57
CA ALA A 287 -19.12 6.92 -6.31
C ALA A 287 -19.26 5.84 -5.22
N GLY A 288 -18.14 5.62 -4.50
CA GLY A 288 -18.11 4.72 -3.38
C GLY A 288 -17.06 5.09 -2.36
N ALA A 289 -17.17 4.48 -1.19
CA ALA A 289 -16.21 4.63 -0.09
C ALA A 289 -15.89 3.29 0.55
N SER A 290 -14.73 3.22 1.17
CA SER A 290 -14.33 2.12 2.04
C SER A 290 -13.78 2.65 3.36
N ARG A 291 -14.07 1.96 4.45
CA ARG A 291 -13.63 2.32 5.81
C ARG A 291 -13.05 1.10 6.50
N ALA A 292 -11.83 1.22 7.01
CA ALA A 292 -11.17 0.16 7.75
C ALA A 292 -11.82 -0.03 9.14
N VAL A 293 -12.06 -1.27 9.52
CA VAL A 293 -12.39 -1.64 10.90
C VAL A 293 -11.10 -1.98 11.60
N VAL A 294 -10.63 -1.03 12.39
CA VAL A 294 -9.41 -1.16 13.19
C VAL A 294 -9.82 -1.55 14.59
N VAL A 295 -9.16 -2.56 15.14
CA VAL A 295 -9.43 -3.10 16.47
C VAL A 295 -8.17 -2.99 17.30
N GLU A 296 -8.31 -2.51 18.54
CA GLU A 296 -7.23 -2.39 19.50
C GLU A 296 -7.49 -3.31 20.70
N GLY A 297 -6.48 -4.07 21.10
CA GLY A 297 -6.53 -4.99 22.23
C GLY A 297 -5.82 -6.31 21.96
N ASP A 298 -6.06 -7.28 22.84
CA ASP A 298 -5.45 -8.61 22.75
C ASP A 298 -6.55 -9.67 22.88
N SER A 299 -6.74 -10.46 21.83
CA SER A 299 -7.72 -11.55 21.80
C SER A 299 -7.42 -12.58 20.71
N ASP A 300 -7.67 -13.83 21.01
CA ASP A 300 -7.71 -14.95 20.06
C ASP A 300 -9.13 -15.22 19.53
N ARG A 301 -10.11 -14.41 19.95
CA ARG A 301 -11.51 -14.56 19.59
C ARG A 301 -12.18 -13.22 19.34
N LEU A 302 -12.10 -12.77 18.10
CA LEU A 302 -12.85 -11.58 17.68
C LEU A 302 -14.25 -11.97 17.21
N SER A 303 -15.27 -11.26 17.70
CA SER A 303 -16.62 -11.36 17.13
C SER A 303 -17.14 -9.99 16.69
N LEU A 304 -17.86 -10.00 15.56
CA LEU A 304 -18.54 -8.84 15.00
C LEU A 304 -20.05 -9.04 15.13
N GLY A 305 -20.71 -8.13 15.82
CA GLY A 305 -22.16 -8.17 16.05
C GLY A 305 -22.91 -7.05 15.32
N ASN A 306 -24.24 -7.11 15.36
CA ASN A 306 -25.16 -6.17 14.73
C ASN A 306 -25.05 -6.12 13.20
N LEU A 307 -24.65 -7.19 12.55
CA LEU A 307 -24.42 -7.22 11.11
C LEU A 307 -25.70 -6.93 10.30
N ASP A 308 -26.86 -7.27 10.81
CA ASP A 308 -28.17 -6.90 10.25
C ASP A 308 -28.35 -5.38 10.17
N LYS A 309 -27.90 -4.64 11.19
CA LYS A 309 -27.95 -3.18 11.24
C LYS A 309 -26.83 -2.53 10.43
N VAL A 310 -25.66 -3.15 10.41
CA VAL A 310 -24.51 -2.67 9.61
C VAL A 310 -24.83 -2.71 8.12
N LEU A 311 -25.53 -3.74 7.65
CA LEU A 311 -25.85 -3.97 6.24
C LEU A 311 -27.31 -3.59 5.88
N GLU A 312 -28.00 -2.82 6.71
CA GLU A 312 -29.40 -2.43 6.49
C GLU A 312 -29.58 -1.47 5.32
N GLN A 313 -28.59 -0.62 5.06
CA GLN A 313 -28.67 0.34 3.95
C GLN A 313 -28.36 -0.33 2.61
N PRO A 314 -29.01 0.09 1.51
CA PRO A 314 -28.73 -0.44 0.19
C PRO A 314 -27.32 -0.06 -0.27
N ASP A 315 -26.77 -0.87 -1.17
CA ASP A 315 -25.45 -0.66 -1.76
C ASP A 315 -24.30 -0.66 -0.73
N THR A 316 -24.44 -1.44 0.35
CA THR A 316 -23.41 -1.65 1.37
C THR A 316 -22.89 -3.07 1.35
N GLN A 317 -21.61 -3.23 1.65
CA GLN A 317 -20.93 -4.51 1.77
C GLN A 317 -19.92 -4.46 2.91
N MET A 318 -19.52 -5.63 3.37
CA MET A 318 -18.47 -5.80 4.36
C MET A 318 -17.54 -6.96 3.95
N ARG A 319 -16.26 -6.83 4.21
CA ARG A 319 -15.30 -7.93 4.13
C ARG A 319 -14.61 -8.07 5.46
N PHE A 320 -14.81 -9.19 6.09
CA PHE A 320 -14.07 -9.61 7.27
C PHE A 320 -12.82 -10.37 6.80
N PHE A 321 -11.64 -9.99 7.30
CA PHE A 321 -10.39 -10.54 6.77
C PHE A 321 -10.08 -11.95 7.30
N GLY A 322 -10.72 -12.35 8.39
CA GLY A 322 -10.52 -13.69 8.96
C GLY A 322 -9.16 -13.88 9.64
N LYS A 323 -8.50 -12.81 10.06
CA LYS A 323 -7.26 -12.91 10.84
C LYS A 323 -7.56 -13.61 12.17
N PRO A 324 -6.74 -14.60 12.61
CA PRO A 324 -7.09 -15.46 13.75
C PRO A 324 -7.07 -14.74 15.10
N GLU A 325 -6.30 -13.69 15.23
CA GLU A 325 -6.06 -13.00 16.51
C GLU A 325 -5.91 -11.49 16.34
N VAL A 326 -6.05 -10.76 17.42
CA VAL A 326 -5.71 -9.33 17.55
C VAL A 326 -4.67 -9.20 18.64
N HIS A 327 -3.56 -8.54 18.31
CA HIS A 327 -2.54 -8.09 19.25
C HIS A 327 -2.24 -6.63 18.96
N GLY A 328 -2.48 -5.77 19.97
CA GLY A 328 -2.33 -4.33 19.84
C GLY A 328 -3.32 -3.73 18.84
N HIS A 329 -2.82 -3.15 17.75
CA HIS A 329 -3.58 -2.45 16.73
C HIS A 329 -3.63 -3.24 15.43
N ARG A 330 -4.84 -3.65 14.99
CA ARG A 330 -4.97 -4.50 13.80
C ARG A 330 -6.23 -4.20 12.98
N ARG A 331 -6.08 -4.09 11.65
CA ARG A 331 -7.22 -3.99 10.73
C ARG A 331 -7.83 -5.37 10.53
N MET A 332 -9.13 -5.52 10.86
CA MET A 332 -9.82 -6.81 10.87
C MET A 332 -10.87 -6.94 9.79
N ALA A 333 -11.38 -5.82 9.28
CA ALA A 333 -12.40 -5.80 8.23
C ALA A 333 -12.36 -4.49 7.45
N VAL A 334 -13.14 -4.43 6.38
CA VAL A 334 -13.45 -3.21 5.63
C VAL A 334 -14.94 -3.12 5.37
N LEU A 335 -15.51 -1.95 5.59
CA LEU A 335 -16.87 -1.57 5.26
C LEU A 335 -16.84 -0.84 3.92
N LEU A 336 -17.80 -1.14 3.05
CA LEU A 336 -17.89 -0.64 1.69
C LEU A 336 -19.29 -0.10 1.42
N ALA A 337 -19.39 1.06 0.79
CA ALA A 337 -20.68 1.61 0.38
C ALA A 337 -20.56 2.34 -0.98
N ARG A 338 -21.65 2.29 -1.77
CA ARG A 338 -21.88 3.22 -2.88
C ARG A 338 -22.91 4.27 -2.49
N GLY A 339 -22.81 5.43 -3.11
CA GLY A 339 -23.76 6.53 -2.97
C GLY A 339 -24.03 7.22 -4.30
N LEU A 340 -24.93 8.18 -4.30
CA LEU A 340 -25.14 9.08 -5.43
C LEU A 340 -23.88 9.92 -5.69
N ASP A 341 -23.18 10.25 -4.62
CA ASP A 341 -21.89 10.91 -4.64
C ASP A 341 -20.96 10.35 -3.55
N VAL A 342 -19.74 10.85 -3.49
CA VAL A 342 -18.72 10.45 -2.52
C VAL A 342 -19.13 10.77 -1.08
N THR A 343 -19.86 11.88 -0.87
CA THR A 343 -20.27 12.30 0.46
C THR A 343 -21.27 11.29 1.05
N GLU A 344 -22.30 10.93 0.30
CA GLU A 344 -23.25 9.90 0.72
C GLU A 344 -22.58 8.54 0.97
N ALA A 345 -21.66 8.13 0.08
CA ALA A 345 -20.95 6.87 0.26
C ALA A 345 -20.10 6.84 1.55
N ARG A 346 -19.43 7.94 1.87
CA ARG A 346 -18.64 8.10 3.10
C ARG A 346 -19.52 8.14 4.35
N GLU A 347 -20.65 8.84 4.30
CA GLU A 347 -21.65 8.85 5.38
C GLU A 347 -22.18 7.45 5.67
N LYS A 348 -22.53 6.67 4.62
CA LYS A 348 -22.97 5.28 4.78
C LYS A 348 -21.93 4.43 5.50
N THR A 349 -20.65 4.49 5.09
CA THR A 349 -19.58 3.73 5.80
C THR A 349 -19.39 4.21 7.23
N GLY A 350 -19.61 5.50 7.53
CA GLY A 350 -19.62 6.05 8.88
C GLY A 350 -20.71 5.43 9.74
N VAL A 351 -21.96 5.44 9.25
CA VAL A 351 -23.12 4.82 9.92
C VAL A 351 -22.91 3.32 10.12
N MET A 352 -22.35 2.61 9.14
CA MET A 352 -22.01 1.20 9.29
C MET A 352 -21.03 0.98 10.44
N MET A 353 -20.00 1.83 10.55
CA MET A 353 -19.00 1.74 11.61
C MET A 353 -19.60 2.02 13.01
N GLU A 354 -20.48 3.00 13.13
CA GLU A 354 -21.18 3.32 14.39
C GLU A 354 -22.07 2.17 14.88
N ARG A 355 -22.67 1.42 13.95
CA ARG A 355 -23.55 0.30 14.25
C ARG A 355 -22.82 -1.01 14.53
N LEU A 356 -21.58 -1.11 14.08
CA LEU A 356 -20.79 -2.32 14.25
C LEU A 356 -20.42 -2.54 15.71
N ASN A 357 -20.75 -3.70 16.24
CA ASN A 357 -20.36 -4.11 17.58
C ASN A 357 -19.17 -5.05 17.50
N VAL A 358 -18.01 -4.59 17.97
CA VAL A 358 -16.79 -5.39 18.03
C VAL A 358 -16.58 -5.88 19.46
N LYS A 359 -16.37 -7.19 19.62
CA LYS A 359 -16.06 -7.83 20.92
C LYS A 359 -14.77 -8.62 20.77
N LEU A 360 -13.85 -8.36 21.70
CA LEU A 360 -12.58 -9.08 21.90
C LEU A 360 -12.76 -10.20 22.91
#